data_1a91b4daffee825d0eb9132630bc603f
#
_entry.id   1a91b4daffee825d0eb9132630bc603f
#
_cell.length_a   1.000
_cell.length_b   1.000
_cell.length_c   1.000
_cell.angle_alpha   90.00
_cell.angle_beta   90.00
_cell.angle_gamma   90.00
#
_symmetry.space_group_name_H-M   'P 1'
#
loop_
_entity.id
_entity.type
_entity.pdbx_description
1 polymer ?
#
loop_
_entity_poly.entity_id
_entity_poly.type
_entity_poly.pdbx_seq_one_letter_code
_entity_poly.pdbx_strand_id
1 'polypeptide(L)'
;MKISQNFFKNRDLLIVTKHKKEQVIAPLFEKELGVNCFVSRDFDTDSLGTFSGEIPRKYDALETLKQKCLQAMELEGYDLAIATEGSFGNHPAVFFAAANEELILLLDKKNEIEILERVISLDTNFDAQEIHSKEMLFAFLEKIQFPSHAVIIKDKKQDWNKIKKGITSKETIEKCFEDFTKNKISCHVETDMRAMYNPTRMKIIKEVSLKLINKINSFCPS
;
A
#
# COMPACT_ATOMS: atom_id res chain seq x y z
N MET A 1 -31.45 -3.42 10.73
CA MET A 1 -30.48 -2.31 10.57
C MET A 1 -29.21 -2.72 11.27
N LYS A 2 -28.05 -2.73 10.59
CA LYS A 2 -26.79 -3.16 11.22
C LYS A 2 -26.43 -2.15 12.32
N ILE A 3 -26.03 -2.60 13.50
CA ILE A 3 -25.70 -1.75 14.67
C ILE A 3 -24.57 -0.76 14.34
N SER A 4 -23.61 -1.20 13.55
CA SER A 4 -22.51 -0.37 13.02
C SER A 4 -22.98 0.88 12.27
N GLN A 5 -24.13 0.82 11.59
CA GLN A 5 -24.68 1.99 10.90
C GLN A 5 -25.15 3.09 11.86
N ASN A 6 -25.49 2.76 13.12
CA ASN A 6 -25.89 3.79 14.09
C ASN A 6 -24.66 4.52 14.69
N PHE A 7 -23.52 3.83 14.80
CA PHE A 7 -22.30 4.41 15.37
C PHE A 7 -21.55 5.32 14.40
N PHE A 8 -21.53 4.97 13.12
CA PHE A 8 -20.69 5.61 12.13
C PHE A 8 -21.46 6.47 11.11
N LYS A 9 -22.77 6.25 10.99
CA LYS A 9 -23.60 6.93 9.97
C LYS A 9 -23.47 8.45 10.04
N ASN A 10 -23.24 9.06 8.88
CA ASN A 10 -23.05 10.51 8.69
C ASN A 10 -21.85 11.11 9.43
N ARG A 11 -20.94 10.28 9.95
CA ARG A 11 -19.66 10.77 10.47
C ARG A 11 -18.64 10.91 9.34
N ASP A 12 -17.74 11.85 9.49
CA ASP A 12 -16.66 12.08 8.56
C ASP A 12 -15.49 11.15 8.90
N LEU A 13 -15.09 10.32 7.92
CA LEU A 13 -14.00 9.37 8.02
C LEU A 13 -12.79 9.86 7.21
N LEU A 14 -11.69 10.15 7.89
CA LEU A 14 -10.43 10.51 7.26
C LEU A 14 -9.68 9.27 6.78
N ILE A 15 -9.45 9.15 5.47
CA ILE A 15 -8.60 8.10 4.88
C ILE A 15 -7.18 8.63 4.77
N VAL A 16 -6.30 8.13 5.63
CA VAL A 16 -4.90 8.55 5.71
C VAL A 16 -4.08 7.71 4.75
N THR A 17 -4.01 8.15 3.51
CA THR A 17 -3.37 7.41 2.43
C THR A 17 -2.69 8.32 1.40
N LYS A 18 -1.66 7.77 0.78
CA LYS A 18 -1.15 8.14 -0.55
C LYS A 18 -1.43 6.98 -1.52
N HIS A 19 -1.09 7.11 -2.77
CA HIS A 19 -1.11 6.02 -3.75
C HIS A 19 -2.50 5.51 -4.13
N LYS A 20 -3.53 6.37 -4.06
CA LYS A 20 -4.90 6.12 -4.57
C LYS A 20 -5.63 4.93 -3.91
N LYS A 21 -5.26 4.54 -2.69
CA LYS A 21 -5.96 3.45 -1.96
C LYS A 21 -7.40 3.81 -1.62
N GLU A 22 -7.70 5.10 -1.48
CA GLU A 22 -9.06 5.60 -1.27
C GLU A 22 -10.05 5.14 -2.34
N GLN A 23 -9.58 4.88 -3.55
CA GLN A 23 -10.44 4.41 -4.65
C GLN A 23 -11.12 3.06 -4.36
N VAL A 24 -10.51 2.22 -3.53
CA VAL A 24 -11.09 0.93 -3.12
C VAL A 24 -11.62 0.95 -1.69
N ILE A 25 -11.13 1.84 -0.82
CA ILE A 25 -11.54 1.95 0.58
C ILE A 25 -12.85 2.75 0.69
N ALA A 26 -12.88 3.98 0.17
CA ALA A 26 -14.00 4.91 0.37
C ALA A 26 -15.36 4.31 -0.04
N PRO A 27 -15.53 3.74 -1.26
CA PRO A 27 -16.83 3.23 -1.68
C PRO A 27 -17.38 2.11 -0.77
N LEU A 28 -16.48 1.32 -0.16
CA LEU A 28 -16.86 0.23 0.74
C LEU A 28 -17.35 0.78 2.08
N PHE A 29 -16.61 1.72 2.67
CA PHE A 29 -16.95 2.28 3.98
C PHE A 29 -18.18 3.18 3.90
N GLU A 30 -18.33 3.99 2.86
CA GLU A 30 -19.54 4.79 2.63
C GLU A 30 -20.78 3.92 2.49
N LYS A 31 -20.69 2.84 1.69
CA LYS A 31 -21.81 1.92 1.47
C LYS A 31 -22.20 1.14 2.73
N GLU A 32 -21.22 0.60 3.44
CA GLU A 32 -21.47 -0.39 4.50
C GLU A 32 -21.64 0.26 5.89
N LEU A 33 -20.98 1.39 6.17
CA LEU A 33 -21.04 2.09 7.44
C LEU A 33 -21.82 3.41 7.38
N GLY A 34 -22.05 3.95 6.18
CA GLY A 34 -22.76 5.22 5.98
C GLY A 34 -21.95 6.45 6.44
N VAL A 35 -20.64 6.35 6.42
CA VAL A 35 -19.71 7.47 6.68
C VAL A 35 -19.57 8.36 5.45
N ASN A 36 -19.06 9.59 5.63
CA ASN A 36 -18.57 10.44 4.55
C ASN A 36 -17.06 10.31 4.51
N CYS A 37 -16.48 9.83 3.41
CA CYS A 37 -15.04 9.63 3.31
C CYS A 37 -14.31 10.86 2.78
N PHE A 38 -13.23 11.25 3.46
CA PHE A 38 -12.31 12.31 3.07
C PHE A 38 -10.90 11.75 3.00
N VAL A 39 -10.10 12.23 2.05
CA VAL A 39 -8.70 11.83 1.91
C VAL A 39 -7.83 12.87 2.57
N SER A 40 -6.93 12.44 3.45
CA SER A 40 -5.94 13.30 4.08
C SER A 40 -5.11 14.03 3.02
N ARG A 41 -4.98 15.35 3.15
CA ARG A 41 -4.29 16.23 2.20
C ARG A 41 -3.01 16.83 2.75
N ASP A 42 -3.02 17.15 4.02
CA ASP A 42 -1.97 17.93 4.65
C ASP A 42 -0.93 17.05 5.36
N PHE A 43 -1.28 15.78 5.66
CA PHE A 43 -0.39 14.85 6.32
C PHE A 43 0.47 14.05 5.31
N ASP A 44 1.79 14.20 5.42
CA ASP A 44 2.74 13.41 4.64
C ASP A 44 2.97 12.03 5.27
N THR A 45 2.27 11.00 4.76
CA THR A 45 2.41 9.62 5.25
C THR A 45 3.82 9.04 5.07
N ASP A 46 4.64 9.58 4.16
CA ASP A 46 6.00 9.11 3.91
C ASP A 46 6.98 9.58 4.99
N SER A 47 6.62 10.60 5.78
CA SER A 47 7.43 11.08 6.91
C SER A 47 7.67 10.01 7.99
N LEU A 48 6.79 9.00 8.08
CA LEU A 48 6.89 7.88 9.02
C LEU A 48 7.65 6.67 8.46
N GLY A 49 8.16 6.78 7.25
CA GLY A 49 8.91 5.75 6.55
C GLY A 49 8.34 5.43 5.17
N THR A 50 9.23 5.27 4.18
CA THR A 50 8.83 4.93 2.81
C THR A 50 8.91 3.43 2.58
N PHE A 51 8.02 2.93 1.72
CA PHE A 51 8.03 1.53 1.28
C PHE A 51 9.35 1.16 0.58
N SER A 52 9.88 2.07 -0.24
CA SER A 52 11.13 1.89 -0.97
C SER A 52 12.39 1.92 -0.07
N GLY A 53 12.26 2.25 1.24
CA GLY A 53 13.39 2.30 2.17
C GLY A 53 14.23 3.57 2.11
N GLU A 54 13.80 4.58 1.36
CA GLU A 54 14.46 5.89 1.30
C GLU A 54 14.43 6.61 2.65
N ILE A 55 13.30 6.45 3.38
CA ILE A 55 13.14 6.89 4.76
C ILE A 55 12.96 5.64 5.62
N PRO A 56 13.87 5.36 6.58
CA PRO A 56 13.74 4.21 7.48
C PRO A 56 12.45 4.28 8.32
N ARG A 57 11.79 3.15 8.51
CA ARG A 57 10.65 3.05 9.43
C ARG A 57 11.15 3.21 10.87
N LYS A 58 10.53 4.13 11.62
CA LYS A 58 10.83 4.37 13.05
C LYS A 58 10.07 3.43 13.97
N TYR A 59 8.95 2.90 13.52
CA TYR A 59 7.97 2.12 14.28
C TYR A 59 7.69 0.78 13.60
N ASP A 60 7.13 -0.17 14.32
CA ASP A 60 6.52 -1.35 13.72
C ASP A 60 5.27 -0.95 12.90
N ALA A 61 4.70 -1.92 12.19
CA ALA A 61 3.59 -1.64 11.26
C ALA A 61 2.33 -1.15 11.98
N LEU A 62 2.02 -1.68 13.17
CA LEU A 62 0.85 -1.28 13.95
C LEU A 62 1.01 0.12 14.51
N GLU A 63 2.14 0.41 15.12
CA GLU A 63 2.43 1.74 15.66
C GLU A 63 2.49 2.79 14.53
N THR A 64 3.04 2.42 13.36
CA THR A 64 3.01 3.29 12.17
C THR A 64 1.58 3.65 11.77
N LEU A 65 0.65 2.67 11.76
CA LEU A 65 -0.77 2.91 11.46
C LEU A 65 -1.41 3.85 12.48
N LYS A 66 -1.16 3.63 13.77
CA LYS A 66 -1.67 4.48 14.86
C LYS A 66 -1.16 5.91 14.71
N GLN A 67 0.13 6.07 14.50
CA GLN A 67 0.74 7.39 14.32
C GLN A 67 0.20 8.11 13.09
N LYS A 68 -0.02 7.40 11.98
CA LYS A 68 -0.68 7.98 10.80
C LYS A 68 -2.07 8.52 11.13
N CYS A 69 -2.92 7.71 11.76
CA CYS A 69 -4.27 8.14 12.13
C CYS A 69 -4.24 9.32 13.11
N LEU A 70 -3.46 9.22 14.19
CA LEU A 70 -3.42 10.24 15.24
C LEU A 70 -2.92 11.59 14.73
N GLN A 71 -1.81 11.61 13.99
CA GLN A 71 -1.20 12.85 13.50
C GLN A 71 -2.06 13.49 12.40
N ALA A 72 -2.64 12.70 11.49
CA ALA A 72 -3.53 13.23 10.47
C ALA A 72 -4.84 13.78 11.06
N MET A 73 -5.45 13.07 12.05
CA MET A 73 -6.64 13.56 12.74
C MET A 73 -6.38 14.86 13.51
N GLU A 74 -5.21 14.98 14.15
CA GLU A 74 -4.83 16.20 14.86
C GLU A 74 -4.63 17.38 13.91
N LEU A 75 -3.95 17.14 12.80
CA LEU A 75 -3.64 18.16 11.80
C LEU A 75 -4.89 18.68 11.07
N GLU A 76 -5.82 17.77 10.73
CA GLU A 76 -6.96 18.07 9.85
C GLU A 76 -8.30 18.17 10.60
N GLY A 77 -8.32 17.99 11.93
CA GLY A 77 -9.49 18.21 12.78
C GLY A 77 -10.55 17.09 12.73
N TYR A 78 -10.13 15.83 12.52
CA TYR A 78 -11.03 14.68 12.50
C TYR A 78 -10.97 13.89 13.81
N ASP A 79 -12.02 13.12 14.12
CA ASP A 79 -12.09 12.21 15.26
C ASP A 79 -12.19 10.73 14.88
N LEU A 80 -12.30 10.45 13.55
CA LEU A 80 -12.41 9.12 12.99
C LEU A 80 -11.47 9.01 11.78
N ALA A 81 -10.59 8.04 11.80
CA ALA A 81 -9.63 7.83 10.71
C ALA A 81 -9.38 6.35 10.39
N ILE A 82 -8.91 6.11 9.16
CA ILE A 82 -8.46 4.81 8.70
C ILE A 82 -7.12 4.96 8.00
N ALA A 83 -6.20 4.03 8.28
CA ALA A 83 -4.91 3.94 7.62
C ALA A 83 -4.59 2.50 7.22
N THR A 84 -3.74 2.32 6.21
CA THR A 84 -3.26 1.01 5.77
C THR A 84 -1.74 0.98 5.67
N GLU A 85 -1.14 -0.17 6.02
CA GLU A 85 0.27 -0.48 5.82
C GLU A 85 0.41 -1.79 5.06
N GLY A 86 1.33 -1.81 4.09
CA GLY A 86 1.70 -3.02 3.36
C GLY A 86 3.14 -3.40 3.62
N SER A 87 3.41 -4.71 3.66
CA SER A 87 4.76 -5.26 3.64
C SER A 87 4.86 -6.42 2.66
N PHE A 88 6.05 -6.61 2.11
CA PHE A 88 6.33 -7.63 1.11
C PHE A 88 7.60 -8.36 1.48
N GLY A 89 7.58 -9.67 1.32
CA GLY A 89 8.70 -10.53 1.68
C GLY A 89 8.33 -11.99 1.59
N ASN A 90 9.06 -12.86 2.27
CA ASN A 90 8.73 -14.27 2.32
C ASN A 90 7.51 -14.49 3.22
N HIS A 91 6.63 -15.40 2.81
CA HIS A 91 5.48 -15.81 3.62
C HIS A 91 5.93 -16.44 4.94
N PRO A 92 5.33 -16.09 6.10
CA PRO A 92 5.80 -16.55 7.41
C PRO A 92 5.83 -18.08 7.60
N ALA A 93 4.95 -18.81 6.90
CA ALA A 93 4.88 -20.28 6.97
C ALA A 93 5.41 -20.97 5.70
N VAL A 94 5.52 -20.26 4.57
CA VAL A 94 5.99 -20.79 3.28
C VAL A 94 7.20 -19.99 2.85
N PHE A 95 8.36 -20.26 3.44
CA PHE A 95 9.56 -19.42 3.39
C PHE A 95 10.12 -19.15 1.98
N PHE A 96 9.78 -19.96 0.99
CA PHE A 96 10.21 -19.80 -0.40
C PHE A 96 9.19 -19.05 -1.28
N ALA A 97 8.01 -18.73 -0.74
CA ALA A 97 6.98 -18.01 -1.47
C ALA A 97 6.95 -16.54 -1.07
N ALA A 98 6.91 -15.66 -2.07
CA ALA A 98 6.66 -14.24 -1.84
C ALA A 98 5.24 -14.03 -1.32
N ALA A 99 5.06 -13.07 -0.41
CA ALA A 99 3.77 -12.69 0.14
C ALA A 99 3.62 -11.17 0.21
N ASN A 100 2.37 -10.74 0.10
CA ASN A 100 1.90 -9.41 0.43
C ASN A 100 1.13 -9.48 1.76
N GLU A 101 1.55 -8.70 2.73
CA GLU A 101 0.81 -8.48 3.96
C GLU A 101 0.25 -7.06 3.96
N GLU A 102 -1.07 -6.93 4.11
CA GLU A 102 -1.74 -5.64 4.29
C GLU A 102 -2.43 -5.59 5.65
N LEU A 103 -2.16 -4.51 6.38
CA LEU A 103 -2.85 -4.16 7.61
C LEU A 103 -3.74 -2.94 7.37
N ILE A 104 -4.88 -2.90 8.04
CA ILE A 104 -5.80 -1.78 8.05
C ILE A 104 -6.26 -1.50 9.47
N LEU A 105 -6.18 -0.24 9.88
CA LEU A 105 -6.59 0.22 11.21
C LEU A 105 -7.69 1.26 11.07
N LEU A 106 -8.81 1.07 11.79
CA LEU A 106 -9.78 2.12 12.08
C LEU A 106 -9.54 2.61 13.49
N LEU A 107 -9.41 3.92 13.66
CA LEU A 107 -9.25 4.61 14.93
C LEU A 107 -10.36 5.66 15.11
N ASP A 108 -11.14 5.53 16.18
CA ASP A 108 -12.22 6.43 16.56
C ASP A 108 -11.91 7.03 17.94
N LYS A 109 -11.43 8.27 17.94
CA LYS A 109 -11.10 8.99 19.20
C LYS A 109 -12.34 9.29 20.03
N LYS A 110 -13.48 9.56 19.39
CA LYS A 110 -14.71 9.93 20.09
C LYS A 110 -15.27 8.79 20.93
N ASN A 111 -15.17 7.57 20.43
CA ASN A 111 -15.73 6.38 21.07
C ASN A 111 -14.65 5.47 21.67
N GLU A 112 -13.36 5.89 21.64
CA GLU A 112 -12.22 5.12 22.13
C GLU A 112 -12.11 3.72 21.49
N ILE A 113 -12.43 3.63 20.18
CA ILE A 113 -12.44 2.38 19.43
C ILE A 113 -11.19 2.29 18.56
N GLU A 114 -10.52 1.15 18.65
CA GLU A 114 -9.42 0.75 17.79
C GLU A 114 -9.70 -0.64 17.21
N ILE A 115 -9.79 -0.75 15.87
CA ILE A 115 -10.05 -2.02 15.20
C ILE A 115 -9.02 -2.24 14.13
N LEU A 116 -8.24 -3.31 14.28
CA LEU A 116 -7.21 -3.75 13.34
C LEU A 116 -7.65 -5.00 12.59
N GLU A 117 -7.36 -5.06 11.30
CA GLU A 117 -7.43 -6.27 10.48
C GLU A 117 -6.17 -6.47 9.65
N ARG A 118 -5.96 -7.73 9.27
CA ARG A 118 -4.77 -8.20 8.56
C ARG A 118 -5.13 -9.23 7.50
N VAL A 119 -4.46 -9.13 6.35
CA VAL A 119 -4.45 -10.15 5.30
C VAL A 119 -3.01 -10.45 4.93
N ILE A 120 -2.68 -11.74 4.83
CA ILE A 120 -1.44 -12.23 4.20
C ILE A 120 -1.87 -13.00 2.96
N SER A 121 -1.34 -12.63 1.80
CA SER A 121 -1.70 -13.22 0.50
C SER A 121 -0.46 -13.67 -0.26
N LEU A 122 -0.55 -14.83 -0.88
CA LEU A 122 0.42 -15.32 -1.87
C LEU A 122 0.14 -14.76 -3.28
N ASP A 123 -1.02 -14.11 -3.49
CA ASP A 123 -1.33 -13.39 -4.73
C ASP A 123 -0.55 -12.08 -4.72
N THR A 124 0.68 -12.14 -5.22
CA THR A 124 1.59 -10.99 -5.32
C THR A 124 2.55 -11.19 -6.48
N ASN A 125 2.88 -10.11 -7.16
CA ASN A 125 3.94 -10.07 -8.16
C ASN A 125 5.23 -9.46 -7.60
N PHE A 126 5.37 -9.39 -6.26
CA PHE A 126 6.57 -8.87 -5.61
C PHE A 126 7.80 -9.65 -6.04
N ASP A 127 8.67 -8.97 -6.80
CA ASP A 127 9.89 -9.53 -7.34
C ASP A 127 10.91 -8.45 -7.66
N ALA A 128 12.18 -8.84 -7.70
CA ALA A 128 13.29 -7.97 -8.04
C ALA A 128 14.43 -8.78 -8.63
N GLN A 129 15.07 -8.23 -9.66
CA GLN A 129 16.15 -8.92 -10.37
C GLN A 129 17.24 -7.94 -10.83
N GLU A 130 18.49 -8.40 -10.79
CA GLU A 130 19.59 -7.75 -11.49
C GLU A 130 19.54 -8.14 -12.98
N ILE A 131 19.47 -7.14 -13.83
CA ILE A 131 19.25 -7.29 -15.28
C ILE A 131 20.52 -6.93 -16.05
N HIS A 132 21.00 -7.89 -16.85
CA HIS A 132 22.24 -7.77 -17.64
C HIS A 132 21.98 -7.67 -19.15
N SER A 133 20.78 -8.00 -19.62
CA SER A 133 20.44 -7.95 -21.05
C SER A 133 18.97 -7.56 -21.28
N LYS A 134 18.65 -7.17 -22.52
CA LYS A 134 17.26 -6.87 -22.92
C LYS A 134 16.35 -8.10 -22.84
N GLU A 135 16.88 -9.28 -23.16
CA GLU A 135 16.14 -10.55 -23.08
C GLU A 135 15.74 -10.84 -21.63
N MET A 136 16.67 -10.65 -20.67
CA MET A 136 16.37 -10.78 -19.24
C MET A 136 15.33 -9.74 -18.79
N LEU A 137 15.47 -8.49 -19.26
CA LEU A 137 14.49 -7.44 -18.97
C LEU A 137 13.09 -7.85 -19.41
N PHE A 138 12.93 -8.28 -20.66
CA PHE A 138 11.61 -8.64 -21.18
C PHE A 138 11.03 -9.87 -20.49
N ALA A 139 11.83 -10.87 -20.18
CA ALA A 139 11.38 -12.05 -19.42
C ALA A 139 10.90 -11.65 -18.00
N PHE A 140 11.63 -10.76 -17.35
CA PHE A 140 11.19 -10.22 -16.05
C PHE A 140 9.89 -9.43 -16.17
N LEU A 141 9.77 -8.53 -17.15
CA LEU A 141 8.57 -7.72 -17.38
C LEU A 141 7.32 -8.58 -17.65
N GLU A 142 7.45 -9.63 -18.43
CA GLU A 142 6.36 -10.60 -18.67
C GLU A 142 5.94 -11.30 -17.38
N LYS A 143 6.90 -11.82 -16.62
CA LYS A 143 6.66 -12.50 -15.33
C LYS A 143 5.87 -11.64 -14.36
N ILE A 144 6.13 -10.36 -14.28
CA ILE A 144 5.51 -9.44 -13.32
C ILE A 144 4.24 -8.76 -13.84
N GLN A 145 3.75 -9.16 -15.03
CA GLN A 145 2.55 -8.65 -15.67
C GLN A 145 2.64 -7.16 -16.10
N PHE A 146 3.83 -6.72 -16.52
CA PHE A 146 3.98 -5.41 -17.14
C PHE A 146 3.19 -5.35 -18.48
N PRO A 147 2.54 -4.24 -18.85
CA PRO A 147 2.55 -2.91 -18.23
C PRO A 147 1.43 -2.64 -17.22
N SER A 148 0.55 -3.62 -16.93
CA SER A 148 -0.53 -3.44 -15.95
C SER A 148 0.02 -3.19 -14.55
N HIS A 149 1.18 -3.75 -14.25
CA HIS A 149 1.98 -3.52 -13.06
C HIS A 149 3.22 -2.73 -13.42
N ALA A 150 3.45 -1.62 -12.76
CA ALA A 150 4.62 -0.79 -13.02
C ALA A 150 5.91 -1.39 -12.43
N VAL A 151 7.03 -0.87 -12.92
CA VAL A 151 8.36 -1.22 -12.43
C VAL A 151 9.13 0.01 -11.94
N ILE A 152 10.12 -0.30 -11.11
CA ILE A 152 11.16 0.62 -10.66
C ILE A 152 12.48 0.11 -11.25
N ILE A 153 13.30 1.02 -11.77
CA ILE A 153 14.67 0.74 -12.20
C ILE A 153 15.67 1.57 -11.41
N LYS A 154 16.72 0.93 -10.96
CA LYS A 154 17.81 1.52 -10.15
C LYS A 154 19.16 1.11 -10.73
N ASP A 155 20.16 1.87 -10.36
CA ASP A 155 21.54 1.53 -10.67
C ASP A 155 21.99 0.26 -9.94
N LYS A 156 21.71 0.18 -8.62
CA LYS A 156 21.94 -0.99 -7.76
C LYS A 156 20.77 -1.13 -6.79
N LYS A 157 20.63 -2.31 -6.18
CA LYS A 157 19.54 -2.64 -5.26
C LYS A 157 19.32 -1.59 -4.16
N GLN A 158 20.37 -1.02 -3.62
CA GLN A 158 20.32 -0.03 -2.52
C GLN A 158 20.75 1.37 -2.95
N ASP A 159 20.70 1.68 -4.25
CA ASP A 159 21.02 3.02 -4.75
C ASP A 159 19.73 3.82 -4.92
N TRP A 160 19.62 4.89 -4.16
CA TRP A 160 18.48 5.81 -4.17
C TRP A 160 18.77 7.09 -4.96
N ASN A 161 20.03 7.31 -5.39
CA ASN A 161 20.42 8.53 -6.11
C ASN A 161 20.02 8.46 -7.59
N LYS A 162 20.12 7.27 -8.18
CA LYS A 162 19.73 7.03 -9.57
C LYS A 162 18.58 6.00 -9.60
N ILE A 163 17.35 6.49 -9.55
CA ILE A 163 16.12 5.69 -9.53
C ILE A 163 15.05 6.30 -10.41
N LYS A 164 14.31 5.47 -11.14
CA LYS A 164 13.06 5.84 -11.82
C LYS A 164 11.96 4.88 -11.41
N LYS A 165 10.81 5.45 -11.01
CA LYS A 165 9.66 4.72 -10.47
C LYS A 165 8.42 4.93 -11.33
N GLY A 166 7.45 3.99 -11.23
CA GLY A 166 6.14 4.11 -11.88
C GLY A 166 6.21 3.97 -13.39
N ILE A 167 7.13 3.16 -13.89
CA ILE A 167 7.29 2.96 -15.33
C ILE A 167 6.24 1.95 -15.78
N THR A 168 5.38 2.39 -16.72
CA THR A 168 4.28 1.59 -17.32
C THR A 168 4.35 1.56 -18.85
N SER A 169 5.37 2.16 -19.48
CA SER A 169 5.55 2.18 -20.94
C SER A 169 6.78 1.37 -21.33
N LYS A 170 6.65 0.54 -22.35
CA LYS A 170 7.72 -0.29 -22.88
C LYS A 170 8.87 0.56 -23.41
N GLU A 171 8.56 1.61 -24.14
CA GLU A 171 9.55 2.54 -24.70
C GLU A 171 10.34 3.22 -23.57
N THR A 172 9.63 3.58 -22.48
CA THR A 172 10.26 4.24 -21.33
C THR A 172 11.22 3.30 -20.60
N ILE A 173 10.82 2.04 -20.36
CA ILE A 173 11.70 1.09 -19.64
C ILE A 173 12.91 0.69 -20.49
N GLU A 174 12.76 0.52 -21.80
CA GLU A 174 13.87 0.23 -22.70
C GLU A 174 14.89 1.37 -22.71
N LYS A 175 14.43 2.61 -22.86
CA LYS A 175 15.29 3.79 -22.78
C LYS A 175 15.99 3.91 -21.43
N CYS A 176 15.25 3.67 -20.35
CA CYS A 176 15.85 3.65 -19.01
C CYS A 176 16.92 2.56 -18.89
N PHE A 177 16.64 1.35 -19.36
CA PHE A 177 17.61 0.26 -19.34
C PHE A 177 18.91 0.64 -20.07
N GLU A 178 18.80 1.20 -21.28
CA GLU A 178 19.96 1.69 -22.05
C GLU A 178 20.73 2.78 -21.28
N ASP A 179 20.03 3.76 -20.69
CA ASP A 179 20.66 4.85 -19.93
C ASP A 179 21.36 4.32 -18.66
N PHE A 180 20.77 3.33 -17.98
CA PHE A 180 21.33 2.77 -16.74
C PHE A 180 22.49 1.83 -17.00
N THR A 181 22.53 1.15 -18.15
CA THR A 181 23.58 0.20 -18.54
C THR A 181 24.65 0.78 -19.44
N LYS A 182 24.53 2.04 -19.90
CA LYS A 182 25.47 2.68 -20.84
C LYS A 182 26.95 2.56 -20.46
N ASN A 183 27.27 2.61 -19.16
CA ASN A 183 28.63 2.49 -18.63
C ASN A 183 28.75 1.37 -17.57
N LYS A 184 27.83 0.40 -17.58
CA LYS A 184 27.72 -0.65 -16.58
C LYS A 184 27.24 -1.96 -17.20
N ILE A 185 27.52 -3.05 -16.51
CA ILE A 185 27.17 -4.40 -16.98
C ILE A 185 25.69 -4.73 -16.64
N SER A 186 25.09 -4.06 -15.63
CA SER A 186 23.76 -4.39 -15.14
C SER A 186 23.05 -3.21 -14.51
N CYS A 187 21.75 -3.35 -14.33
CA CYS A 187 20.89 -2.50 -13.50
C CYS A 187 19.96 -3.38 -12.65
N HIS A 188 19.35 -2.79 -11.62
CA HIS A 188 18.39 -3.46 -10.78
C HIS A 188 16.97 -3.05 -11.17
N VAL A 189 16.10 -4.02 -11.45
CA VAL A 189 14.68 -3.81 -11.76
C VAL A 189 13.82 -4.53 -10.74
N GLU A 190 12.81 -3.85 -10.22
CA GLU A 190 11.88 -4.39 -9.24
C GLU A 190 10.44 -3.99 -9.55
N THR A 191 9.47 -4.74 -9.04
CA THR A 191 8.05 -4.38 -9.12
C THR A 191 7.76 -3.12 -8.33
N ASP A 192 6.95 -2.22 -8.88
CA ASP A 192 6.48 -1.04 -8.15
C ASP A 192 5.28 -1.44 -7.28
N MET A 193 5.55 -1.64 -6.01
CA MET A 193 4.53 -2.09 -5.06
C MET A 193 3.66 -0.96 -4.50
N ARG A 194 3.77 0.29 -4.98
CA ARG A 194 2.83 1.35 -4.65
C ARG A 194 1.44 1.01 -5.21
N ALA A 195 0.39 1.13 -4.38
CA ALA A 195 -0.94 0.63 -4.69
C ALA A 195 -1.48 1.10 -6.05
N MET A 196 -1.27 2.38 -6.39
CA MET A 196 -1.73 2.96 -7.67
C MET A 196 -1.06 2.36 -8.92
N TYR A 197 0.02 1.63 -8.76
CA TYR A 197 0.78 0.98 -9.81
C TYR A 197 0.72 -0.54 -9.75
N ASN A 198 -0.07 -1.10 -8.82
CA ASN A 198 -0.14 -2.53 -8.58
C ASN A 198 -1.60 -2.98 -8.37
N PRO A 199 -2.30 -3.38 -9.45
CA PRO A 199 -3.69 -3.86 -9.37
C PRO A 199 -3.87 -5.07 -8.45
N THR A 200 -2.89 -5.97 -8.39
CA THR A 200 -2.93 -7.14 -7.48
C THR A 200 -2.92 -6.67 -6.04
N ARG A 201 -2.05 -5.73 -5.67
CA ARG A 201 -2.05 -5.13 -4.33
C ARG A 201 -3.37 -4.44 -4.00
N MET A 202 -3.96 -3.70 -4.96
CA MET A 202 -5.26 -3.04 -4.76
C MET A 202 -6.38 -4.03 -4.42
N LYS A 203 -6.36 -5.25 -4.98
CA LYS A 203 -7.32 -6.32 -4.61
C LYS A 203 -7.15 -6.73 -3.14
N ILE A 204 -5.91 -6.88 -2.65
CA ILE A 204 -5.65 -7.25 -1.27
C ILE A 204 -6.05 -6.13 -0.30
N ILE A 205 -5.83 -4.85 -0.66
CA ILE A 205 -6.33 -3.70 0.12
C ILE A 205 -7.86 -3.72 0.19
N LYS A 206 -8.54 -4.04 -0.90
CA LYS A 206 -10.00 -4.23 -0.91
C LYS A 206 -10.43 -5.38 0.01
N GLU A 207 -9.72 -6.50 -0.02
CA GLU A 207 -10.01 -7.68 0.81
C GLU A 207 -9.87 -7.34 2.30
N VAL A 208 -8.76 -6.73 2.73
CA VAL A 208 -8.56 -6.36 4.13
C VAL A 208 -9.58 -5.32 4.59
N SER A 209 -10.02 -4.41 3.70
CA SER A 209 -11.08 -3.44 3.98
C SER A 209 -12.42 -4.13 4.24
N LEU A 210 -12.78 -5.14 3.43
CA LEU A 210 -13.99 -5.93 3.65
C LEU A 210 -13.93 -6.73 4.95
N LYS A 211 -12.79 -7.30 5.30
CA LYS A 211 -12.58 -8.00 6.59
C LYS A 211 -12.80 -7.04 7.77
N LEU A 212 -12.23 -5.84 7.70
CA LEU A 212 -12.43 -4.83 8.74
C LEU A 212 -13.90 -4.45 8.89
N ILE A 213 -14.61 -4.20 7.79
CA ILE A 213 -16.05 -3.90 7.80
C ILE A 213 -16.85 -5.06 8.40
N ASN A 214 -16.54 -6.30 8.04
CA ASN A 214 -17.20 -7.47 8.62
C ASN A 214 -16.96 -7.58 10.13
N LYS A 215 -15.75 -7.31 10.59
CA LYS A 215 -15.41 -7.27 12.01
C LYS A 215 -16.21 -6.18 12.74
N ILE A 216 -16.23 -4.95 12.21
CA ILE A 216 -17.03 -3.86 12.74
C ILE A 216 -18.51 -4.27 12.85
N ASN A 217 -19.05 -4.93 11.82
CA ASN A 217 -20.45 -5.38 11.82
C ASN A 217 -20.73 -6.56 12.75
N SER A 218 -19.71 -7.27 13.22
CA SER A 218 -19.84 -8.42 14.12
C SER A 218 -19.75 -8.04 15.61
N PHE A 219 -19.28 -6.83 15.94
CA PHE A 219 -19.31 -6.36 17.32
C PHE A 219 -20.74 -6.23 17.79
N CYS A 220 -21.11 -7.07 18.78
CA CYS A 220 -22.36 -6.95 19.50
C CYS A 220 -22.14 -5.91 20.61
N PRO A 221 -22.94 -4.84 20.74
CA PRO A 221 -22.89 -4.01 21.92
C PRO A 221 -23.39 -4.86 23.10
N SER A 222 -22.50 -5.06 24.06
CA SER A 222 -22.87 -5.61 25.39
C SER A 222 -23.66 -4.59 26.15
#